data_c0a5fc23ef7e85b54e8cd2c576809b34
#
_entry.id   c0a5fc23ef7e85b54e8cd2c576809b34
#
_cell.length_a   1.000
_cell.length_b   1.000
_cell.length_c   1.000
_cell.angle_alpha   90.00
_cell.angle_beta   90.00
_cell.angle_gamma   90.00
#
_symmetry.space_group_name_H-M   'P 1'
#
loop_
_entity.id
_entity.type
_entity.pdbx_description
1 polymer ?
#
loop_
_entity_poly.entity_id
_entity_poly.type
_entity_poly.pdbx_seq_one_letter_code
_entity_poly.pdbx_strand_id
1 'polypeptide(L)'
;LFSATLDRAQERRISEILVDPIRLQISSGDLTNNHVQQELIHLKDGQVKIEVLKEMLQRPGFDKVIIFAETKRWVSKINRKLRQADIRSDEIHGDKSQNYRQKALNSFKAGKLQVLIATDVAARGIDVDDVSHVINYQIPRSMDSYIHRVGRTGRAGKTGIAYTFIES
;
A
#
# COMPACT_ATOMS: atom_id res chain seq x y z
N LEU A 1 -2.53 8.21 -23.80
CA LEU A 1 -2.94 7.48 -22.59
C LEU A 1 -1.69 6.94 -21.91
N PHE A 2 -1.53 7.19 -20.61
CA PHE A 2 -0.40 6.67 -19.82
C PHE A 2 -0.93 5.75 -18.74
N SER A 3 -0.40 4.54 -18.62
CA SER A 3 -0.71 3.59 -17.56
C SER A 3 0.56 2.81 -17.17
N ALA A 4 0.71 2.51 -15.89
CA ALA A 4 1.82 1.71 -15.38
C ALA A 4 1.69 0.23 -15.76
N THR A 5 0.44 -0.26 -15.85
CA THR A 5 0.08 -1.63 -16.24
C THR A 5 -1.16 -1.59 -17.12
N LEU A 6 -1.23 -2.46 -18.11
CA LEU A 6 -2.41 -2.66 -18.97
C LEU A 6 -2.84 -4.11 -18.85
N ASP A 7 -4.03 -4.35 -18.29
CA ASP A 7 -4.66 -5.65 -18.35
C ASP A 7 -5.40 -5.86 -19.69
N ARG A 8 -5.73 -7.14 -20.01
CA ARG A 8 -6.39 -7.49 -21.26
C ARG A 8 -7.75 -6.79 -21.47
N ALA A 9 -8.47 -6.44 -20.41
CA ALA A 9 -9.76 -5.75 -20.52
C ALA A 9 -9.56 -4.26 -20.84
N GLN A 10 -8.51 -3.66 -20.29
CA GLN A 10 -8.10 -2.29 -20.60
C GLN A 10 -7.55 -2.19 -22.04
N GLU A 11 -6.78 -3.17 -22.48
CA GLU A 11 -6.28 -3.23 -23.86
C GLU A 11 -7.42 -3.26 -24.88
N ARG A 12 -8.47 -4.06 -24.66
CA ARG A 12 -9.65 -4.10 -25.53
C ARG A 12 -10.36 -2.74 -25.60
N ARG A 13 -10.59 -2.09 -24.46
CA ARG A 13 -11.22 -0.77 -24.42
C ARG A 13 -10.39 0.30 -25.11
N ILE A 14 -9.07 0.22 -25.01
CA ILE A 14 -8.15 1.16 -25.67
C ILE A 14 -8.19 0.96 -27.18
N SER A 15 -8.21 -0.28 -27.67
CA SER A 15 -8.30 -0.59 -29.12
C SER A 15 -9.64 -0.18 -29.74
N GLU A 16 -10.71 -0.08 -28.95
CA GLU A 16 -12.01 0.43 -29.41
C GLU A 16 -12.04 1.97 -29.56
N ILE A 17 -11.21 2.68 -28.79
CA ILE A 17 -11.23 4.16 -28.71
C ILE A 17 -10.14 4.80 -29.58
N LEU A 18 -8.99 4.16 -29.71
CA LEU A 18 -7.84 4.73 -30.42
C LEU A 18 -7.67 4.08 -31.81
N VAL A 19 -7.61 4.94 -32.83
CA VAL A 19 -7.28 4.53 -34.19
C VAL A 19 -5.77 4.57 -34.34
N ASP A 20 -5.18 3.42 -34.68
CA ASP A 20 -3.74 3.21 -34.93
C ASP A 20 -2.80 3.77 -33.84
N PRO A 21 -2.93 3.31 -32.57
CA PRO A 21 -2.13 3.86 -31.48
C PRO A 21 -0.67 3.43 -31.58
N ILE A 22 0.26 4.37 -31.44
CA ILE A 22 1.67 4.04 -31.24
C ILE A 22 1.83 3.53 -29.82
N ARG A 23 2.22 2.28 -29.66
CA ARG A 23 2.49 1.64 -28.37
C ARG A 23 3.97 1.82 -28.01
N LEU A 24 4.24 2.72 -27.06
CA LEU A 24 5.56 2.82 -26.43
C LEU A 24 5.53 2.03 -25.12
N GLN A 25 6.18 0.88 -25.11
CA GLN A 25 6.35 0.07 -23.93
C GLN A 25 7.76 0.31 -23.36
N ILE A 26 7.84 1.06 -22.27
CA ILE A 26 9.08 1.16 -21.50
C ILE A 26 9.10 -0.05 -20.57
N SER A 27 9.79 -1.11 -20.98
CA SER A 27 10.06 -2.24 -20.11
C SER A 27 11.08 -1.80 -19.06
N SER A 28 10.61 -1.42 -17.89
CA SER A 28 11.45 -1.44 -16.71
C SER A 28 11.71 -2.91 -16.38
N GLY A 29 12.90 -3.35 -16.60
CA GLY A 29 13.32 -4.76 -16.53
C GLY A 29 13.33 -5.38 -15.15
N ASP A 30 12.48 -5.01 -14.24
CA ASP A 30 12.17 -5.73 -13.01
C ASP A 30 10.83 -5.20 -12.48
N LEU A 31 9.84 -6.08 -12.44
CA LEU A 31 8.50 -5.80 -11.92
C LEU A 31 8.49 -5.44 -10.43
N THR A 32 9.58 -5.71 -9.74
CA THR A 32 9.85 -5.29 -8.36
C THR A 32 11.11 -4.42 -8.34
N ASN A 33 10.98 -3.25 -7.74
CA ASN A 33 12.11 -2.34 -7.57
C ASN A 33 13.23 -3.06 -6.80
N ASN A 34 14.44 -3.19 -7.37
CA ASN A 34 15.60 -3.85 -6.74
C ASN A 34 16.00 -3.24 -5.37
N HIS A 35 15.38 -2.14 -4.99
CA HIS A 35 15.57 -1.45 -3.71
C HIS A 35 14.53 -1.83 -2.64
N VAL A 36 13.64 -2.81 -2.89
CA VAL A 36 12.63 -3.23 -1.91
C VAL A 36 12.93 -4.65 -1.43
N GLN A 37 13.27 -4.76 -0.16
CA GLN A 37 13.32 -6.04 0.54
C GLN A 37 11.90 -6.53 0.79
N GLN A 38 11.61 -7.80 0.47
CA GLN A 38 10.29 -8.39 0.60
C GLN A 38 10.34 -9.54 1.60
N GLU A 39 9.46 -9.50 2.60
CA GLU A 39 9.42 -10.47 3.69
C GLU A 39 8.00 -10.99 3.92
N LEU A 40 7.89 -12.29 4.19
CA LEU A 40 6.65 -12.96 4.58
C LEU A 40 6.59 -13.10 6.10
N ILE A 41 5.44 -12.75 6.68
CA ILE A 41 5.19 -12.91 8.10
C ILE A 41 4.23 -14.07 8.31
N HIS A 42 4.77 -15.18 8.79
CA HIS A 42 3.98 -16.34 9.20
C HIS A 42 3.58 -16.19 10.66
N LEU A 43 2.28 -16.26 10.94
CA LEU A 43 1.79 -16.24 12.30
C LEU A 43 2.05 -17.61 12.94
N LYS A 44 2.58 -17.60 14.16
CA LYS A 44 2.71 -18.83 14.98
C LYS A 44 1.36 -19.17 15.61
N ASP A 45 1.19 -20.42 15.99
CA ASP A 45 -0.02 -20.87 16.69
C ASP A 45 -0.31 -19.99 17.92
N GLY A 46 -1.55 -19.56 18.05
CA GLY A 46 -2.00 -18.67 19.12
C GLY A 46 -1.64 -17.19 18.97
N GLN A 47 -0.88 -16.78 17.96
CA GLN A 47 -0.59 -15.37 17.72
C GLN A 47 -1.79 -14.68 17.07
N VAL A 48 -2.11 -13.49 17.59
CA VAL A 48 -3.15 -12.61 17.03
C VAL A 48 -2.50 -11.60 16.10
N LYS A 49 -2.87 -11.63 14.83
CA LYS A 49 -2.29 -10.82 13.75
C LYS A 49 -2.14 -9.33 14.09
N ILE A 50 -3.15 -8.74 14.74
CA ILE A 50 -3.11 -7.31 15.11
C ILE A 50 -2.09 -7.03 16.21
N GLU A 51 -1.84 -7.97 17.11
CA GLU A 51 -0.83 -7.79 18.16
C GLU A 51 0.59 -7.86 17.56
N VAL A 52 0.84 -8.81 16.66
CA VAL A 52 2.10 -8.88 15.90
C VAL A 52 2.33 -7.58 15.11
N LEU A 53 1.29 -7.05 14.47
CA LEU A 53 1.38 -5.76 13.76
C LEU A 53 1.76 -4.61 14.71
N LYS A 54 1.15 -4.52 15.90
CA LYS A 54 1.49 -3.48 16.89
C LYS A 54 2.93 -3.58 17.35
N GLU A 55 3.40 -4.77 17.67
CA GLU A 55 4.79 -5.00 18.06
C GLU A 55 5.77 -4.59 16.96
N MET A 56 5.47 -4.88 15.71
CA MET A 56 6.28 -4.45 14.57
C MET A 56 6.37 -2.93 14.48
N LEU A 57 5.24 -2.23 14.59
CA LEU A 57 5.15 -0.78 14.47
C LEU A 57 5.87 -0.03 15.60
N GLN A 58 6.13 -0.69 16.73
CA GLN A 58 6.89 -0.13 17.85
C GLN A 58 8.41 -0.29 17.70
N ARG A 59 8.87 -1.05 16.70
CA ARG A 59 10.30 -1.23 16.44
C ARG A 59 10.92 0.03 15.83
N PRO A 60 12.20 0.30 16.09
CA PRO A 60 12.93 1.38 15.42
C PRO A 60 12.87 1.25 13.89
N GLY A 61 12.74 2.36 13.19
CA GLY A 61 12.71 2.40 11.72
C GLY A 61 11.30 2.33 11.11
N PHE A 62 10.25 2.00 11.89
CA PHE A 62 8.87 2.01 11.43
C PHE A 62 8.23 3.41 11.54
N ASP A 63 8.89 4.41 10.95
CA ASP A 63 8.49 5.81 11.14
C ASP A 63 7.41 6.29 10.18
N LYS A 64 7.36 5.71 8.98
CA LYS A 64 6.44 6.10 7.91
C LYS A 64 5.94 4.87 7.16
N VAL A 65 4.82 4.32 7.61
CA VAL A 65 4.30 3.01 7.20
C VAL A 65 2.96 3.13 6.50
N ILE A 66 2.81 2.44 5.35
CA ILE A 66 1.50 2.23 4.74
C ILE A 66 1.06 0.79 4.98
N ILE A 67 -0.17 0.63 5.47
CA ILE A 67 -0.80 -0.67 5.65
C ILE A 67 -1.94 -0.82 4.64
N PHE A 68 -1.90 -1.88 3.87
CA PHE A 68 -2.97 -2.23 2.95
C PHE A 68 -3.88 -3.30 3.54
N ALA A 69 -5.19 -3.04 3.50
CA ALA A 69 -6.22 -4.00 3.86
C ALA A 69 -7.28 -4.10 2.75
N GLU A 70 -7.88 -5.28 2.63
CA GLU A 70 -8.76 -5.65 1.53
C GLU A 70 -10.05 -4.85 1.50
N THR A 71 -10.62 -4.55 2.67
CA THR A 71 -11.92 -3.90 2.79
C THR A 71 -11.87 -2.66 3.70
N LYS A 72 -12.78 -1.71 3.46
CA LYS A 72 -12.98 -0.53 4.33
C LYS A 72 -13.24 -0.91 5.80
N ARG A 73 -13.93 -2.04 6.05
CA ARG A 73 -14.19 -2.54 7.41
C ARG A 73 -12.89 -2.96 8.11
N TRP A 74 -12.00 -3.65 7.40
CA TRP A 74 -10.69 -3.99 7.93
C TRP A 74 -9.83 -2.77 8.17
N VAL A 75 -9.81 -1.81 7.23
CA VAL A 75 -9.08 -0.54 7.37
C VAL A 75 -9.49 0.16 8.66
N SER A 76 -10.81 0.35 8.88
CA SER A 76 -11.30 1.02 10.10
C SER A 76 -11.07 0.21 11.38
N LYS A 77 -11.16 -1.13 11.31
CA LYS A 77 -10.86 -2.00 12.47
C LYS A 77 -9.40 -1.89 12.89
N ILE A 78 -8.47 -1.94 11.92
CA ILE A 78 -7.03 -1.81 12.16
C ILE A 78 -6.74 -0.43 12.76
N ASN A 79 -7.21 0.65 12.12
CA ASN A 79 -6.99 2.02 12.59
C ASN A 79 -7.42 2.21 14.03
N ARG A 80 -8.64 1.77 14.37
CA ARG A 80 -9.14 1.83 15.74
C ARG A 80 -8.23 1.10 16.74
N LYS A 81 -7.75 -0.11 16.38
CA LYS A 81 -6.87 -0.90 17.24
C LYS A 81 -5.48 -0.29 17.40
N LEU A 82 -4.94 0.34 16.36
CA LEU A 82 -3.66 1.04 16.44
C LEU A 82 -3.76 2.30 17.30
N ARG A 83 -4.83 3.08 17.14
CA ARG A 83 -5.07 4.27 17.98
C ARG A 83 -5.31 3.93 19.44
N GLN A 84 -5.96 2.79 19.77
CA GLN A 84 -6.08 2.29 21.13
C GLN A 84 -4.73 1.90 21.78
N ALA A 85 -3.71 1.68 20.96
CA ALA A 85 -2.34 1.39 21.39
C ALA A 85 -1.41 2.62 21.24
N ASP A 86 -1.98 3.83 21.21
CA ASP A 86 -1.27 5.11 21.06
C ASP A 86 -0.39 5.23 19.81
N ILE A 87 -0.62 4.40 18.81
CA ILE A 87 0.05 4.49 17.51
C ILE A 87 -0.66 5.57 16.66
N ARG A 88 0.09 6.59 16.25
CA ARG A 88 -0.41 7.71 15.44
C ARG A 88 -0.78 7.24 14.04
N SER A 89 -2.04 6.91 13.84
CA SER A 89 -2.56 6.35 12.59
C SER A 89 -3.81 7.06 12.10
N ASP A 90 -4.05 7.00 10.80
CA ASP A 90 -5.31 7.40 10.17
C ASP A 90 -5.64 6.50 8.98
N GLU A 91 -6.84 6.64 8.43
CA GLU A 91 -7.39 5.72 7.43
C GLU A 91 -7.92 6.42 6.19
N ILE A 92 -7.76 5.76 5.04
CA ILE A 92 -8.34 6.21 3.77
C ILE A 92 -9.06 5.06 3.06
N HIS A 93 -10.33 5.28 2.74
CA HIS A 93 -11.17 4.34 1.99
C HIS A 93 -12.36 5.07 1.34
N GLY A 94 -13.16 4.37 0.56
CA GLY A 94 -14.22 4.95 -0.26
C GLY A 94 -15.29 5.72 0.51
N ASP A 95 -15.55 5.40 1.78
CA ASP A 95 -16.56 6.09 2.60
C ASP A 95 -16.04 7.40 3.23
N LYS A 96 -14.76 7.71 3.09
CA LYS A 96 -14.20 8.98 3.58
C LYS A 96 -14.34 10.06 2.53
N SER A 97 -14.75 11.25 2.96
CA SER A 97 -14.83 12.42 2.08
C SER A 97 -13.45 12.77 1.51
N GLN A 98 -13.41 13.43 0.37
CA GLN A 98 -12.16 13.86 -0.26
C GLN A 98 -11.35 14.78 0.67
N ASN A 99 -12.02 15.68 1.39
CA ASN A 99 -11.36 16.57 2.37
C ASN A 99 -10.70 15.78 3.51
N TYR A 100 -11.38 14.76 4.03
CA TYR A 100 -10.81 13.88 5.06
C TYR A 100 -9.56 13.16 4.54
N ARG A 101 -9.66 12.55 3.35
CA ARG A 101 -8.54 11.84 2.72
C ARG A 101 -7.34 12.76 2.51
N GLN A 102 -7.56 13.98 2.02
CA GLN A 102 -6.48 14.96 1.82
C GLN A 102 -5.83 15.37 3.14
N LYS A 103 -6.62 15.57 4.20
CA LYS A 103 -6.12 15.89 5.54
C LYS A 103 -5.26 14.77 6.10
N ALA A 104 -5.71 13.51 6.01
CA ALA A 104 -4.95 12.34 6.45
C ALA A 104 -3.63 12.22 5.68
N LEU A 105 -3.64 12.39 4.37
CA LEU A 105 -2.46 12.37 3.51
C LEU A 105 -1.46 13.46 3.88
N ASN A 106 -1.92 14.69 4.05
CA ASN A 106 -1.06 15.81 4.43
C ASN A 106 -0.42 15.59 5.81
N SER A 107 -1.19 15.05 6.76
CA SER A 107 -0.69 14.72 8.09
C SER A 107 0.35 13.60 8.05
N PHE A 108 0.16 12.60 7.20
CA PHE A 108 1.11 11.51 6.97
C PHE A 108 2.39 12.02 6.29
N LYS A 109 2.27 12.80 5.23
CA LYS A 109 3.42 13.43 4.56
C LYS A 109 4.25 14.29 5.50
N ALA A 110 3.59 15.04 6.38
CA ALA A 110 4.24 15.91 7.37
C ALA A 110 4.83 15.14 8.59
N GLY A 111 4.77 13.80 8.62
CA GLY A 111 5.28 13.00 9.75
C GLY A 111 4.45 13.10 11.05
N LYS A 112 3.27 13.73 11.00
CA LYS A 112 2.35 13.80 12.14
C LYS A 112 1.68 12.45 12.42
N LEU A 113 1.54 11.62 11.38
CA LEU A 113 1.09 10.24 11.46
C LEU A 113 2.26 9.31 11.13
N GLN A 114 2.38 8.24 11.90
CA GLN A 114 3.32 7.15 11.66
C GLN A 114 2.76 6.17 10.63
N VAL A 115 1.44 5.93 10.67
CA VAL A 115 0.78 4.88 9.90
C VAL A 115 -0.40 5.44 9.12
N LEU A 116 -0.46 5.10 7.83
CA LEU A 116 -1.62 5.31 6.98
C LEU A 116 -2.20 3.95 6.58
N ILE A 117 -3.48 3.70 6.86
CA ILE A 117 -4.15 2.45 6.50
C ILE A 117 -5.07 2.69 5.30
N ALA A 118 -4.99 1.87 4.26
CA ALA A 118 -5.71 2.11 3.02
C ALA A 118 -6.27 0.84 2.37
N THR A 119 -7.34 1.01 1.58
CA THR A 119 -7.72 0.03 0.55
C THR A 119 -6.97 0.33 -0.75
N ASP A 120 -6.81 -0.68 -1.61
CA ASP A 120 -6.16 -0.50 -2.92
C ASP A 120 -6.80 0.62 -3.75
N VAL A 121 -8.14 0.65 -3.80
CA VAL A 121 -8.89 1.66 -4.58
C VAL A 121 -8.61 3.07 -4.04
N ALA A 122 -8.59 3.25 -2.75
CA ALA A 122 -8.34 4.56 -2.16
C ALA A 122 -6.87 4.99 -2.26
N ALA A 123 -5.95 4.02 -2.33
CA ALA A 123 -4.52 4.26 -2.48
C ALA A 123 -4.09 4.52 -3.92
N ARG A 124 -4.91 4.18 -4.91
CA ARG A 124 -4.62 4.52 -6.32
C ARG A 124 -4.66 6.04 -6.51
N GLY A 125 -3.62 6.56 -7.17
CA GLY A 125 -3.50 7.99 -7.44
C GLY A 125 -3.15 8.87 -6.24
N ILE A 126 -2.83 8.26 -5.08
CA ILE A 126 -2.26 9.03 -3.98
C ILE A 126 -0.78 9.24 -4.24
N ASP A 127 -0.39 10.50 -4.19
CA ASP A 127 1.02 10.90 -4.17
C ASP A 127 1.56 10.71 -2.73
N VAL A 128 1.79 9.45 -2.36
CA VAL A 128 2.50 9.08 -1.14
C VAL A 128 3.64 8.16 -1.54
N ASP A 129 4.76 8.77 -1.65
CA ASP A 129 6.03 8.14 -1.90
C ASP A 129 6.92 8.26 -0.66
N ASP A 130 8.04 7.56 -0.67
CA ASP A 130 9.04 7.66 0.40
C ASP A 130 8.55 7.13 1.75
N VAL A 131 7.81 6.01 1.73
CA VAL A 131 7.48 5.28 2.95
C VAL A 131 8.60 4.31 3.29
N SER A 132 8.88 4.15 4.59
CA SER A 132 9.89 3.20 5.07
C SER A 132 9.44 1.75 4.87
N HIS A 133 8.17 1.49 5.13
CA HIS A 133 7.60 0.15 5.08
C HIS A 133 6.23 0.13 4.42
N VAL A 134 5.99 -0.92 3.63
CA VAL A 134 4.67 -1.32 3.16
C VAL A 134 4.27 -2.60 3.88
N ILE A 135 3.07 -2.66 4.42
CA ILE A 135 2.55 -3.86 5.08
C ILE A 135 1.26 -4.30 4.38
N ASN A 136 1.28 -5.46 3.77
CA ASN A 136 0.09 -6.13 3.29
C ASN A 136 -0.54 -6.90 4.45
N TYR A 137 -1.55 -6.31 5.11
CA TYR A 137 -2.26 -6.97 6.21
C TYR A 137 -3.03 -8.21 5.72
N GLN A 138 -3.44 -8.21 4.47
CA GLN A 138 -4.01 -9.35 3.75
C GLN A 138 -3.31 -9.48 2.41
N ILE A 139 -3.16 -10.70 1.94
CA ILE A 139 -2.55 -11.00 0.64
C ILE A 139 -3.31 -10.26 -0.47
N PRO A 140 -2.62 -9.53 -1.34
CA PRO A 140 -3.27 -8.88 -2.49
C PRO A 140 -3.92 -9.91 -3.42
N ARG A 141 -5.05 -9.54 -4.01
CA ARG A 141 -5.79 -10.43 -4.93
C ARG A 141 -5.10 -10.68 -6.27
N SER A 142 -4.13 -9.84 -6.64
CA SER A 142 -3.40 -9.96 -7.90
C SER A 142 -1.97 -9.47 -7.74
N MET A 143 -1.09 -9.94 -8.63
CA MET A 143 0.30 -9.48 -8.70
C MET A 143 0.37 -7.98 -9.02
N ASP A 144 -0.51 -7.47 -9.85
CA ASP A 144 -0.61 -6.04 -10.16
C ASP A 144 -0.88 -5.20 -8.91
N SER A 145 -1.85 -5.60 -8.09
CA SER A 145 -2.10 -4.95 -6.80
C SER A 145 -0.88 -5.03 -5.87
N TYR A 146 -0.18 -6.17 -5.84
CA TYR A 146 1.04 -6.33 -5.07
C TYR A 146 2.12 -5.33 -5.49
N ILE A 147 2.39 -5.25 -6.78
CA ILE A 147 3.40 -4.33 -7.35
C ILE A 147 3.05 -2.86 -7.03
N HIS A 148 1.79 -2.47 -7.20
CA HIS A 148 1.32 -1.12 -6.90
C HIS A 148 1.43 -0.77 -5.41
N ARG A 149 1.22 -1.72 -4.50
CA ARG A 149 1.40 -1.54 -3.06
C ARG A 149 2.88 -1.41 -2.71
N VAL A 150 3.69 -2.36 -3.14
CA VAL A 150 5.13 -2.40 -2.87
C VAL A 150 5.84 -1.18 -3.46
N GLY A 151 5.42 -0.73 -4.64
CA GLY A 151 5.94 0.46 -5.28
C GLY A 151 5.69 1.80 -4.55
N ARG A 152 5.15 1.81 -3.32
CA ARG A 152 5.09 2.99 -2.44
C ARG A 152 6.37 3.18 -1.62
N THR A 153 7.21 2.17 -1.55
CA THR A 153 8.53 2.22 -0.90
C THR A 153 9.66 1.96 -1.90
N GLY A 154 10.91 2.12 -1.49
CA GLY A 154 12.07 1.86 -2.33
C GLY A 154 12.25 2.85 -3.49
N ARG A 155 11.75 4.07 -3.39
CA ARG A 155 11.84 5.10 -4.43
C ARG A 155 13.03 6.06 -4.22
N ALA A 156 13.44 6.73 -5.30
CA ALA A 156 14.49 7.75 -5.31
C ALA A 156 15.84 7.26 -4.72
N GLY A 157 16.19 6.00 -4.97
CA GLY A 157 17.45 5.42 -4.48
C GLY A 157 17.46 5.02 -3.01
N LYS A 158 16.33 5.14 -2.30
CA LYS A 158 16.17 4.66 -0.92
C LYS A 158 15.77 3.20 -0.91
N THR A 159 16.23 2.46 0.09
CA THR A 159 15.78 1.10 0.35
C THR A 159 14.47 1.12 1.13
N GLY A 160 13.57 0.18 0.82
CA GLY A 160 12.32 0.00 1.53
C GLY A 160 12.07 -1.46 1.86
N ILE A 161 11.13 -1.71 2.76
CA ILE A 161 10.76 -3.08 3.14
C ILE A 161 9.26 -3.26 2.95
N ALA A 162 8.89 -4.38 2.33
CA ALA A 162 7.51 -4.80 2.16
C ALA A 162 7.25 -6.10 2.92
N TYR A 163 6.36 -6.04 3.89
CA TYR A 163 5.90 -7.20 4.64
C TYR A 163 4.56 -7.70 4.13
N THR A 164 4.39 -9.01 4.07
CA THR A 164 3.10 -9.62 3.75
C THR A 164 2.75 -10.68 4.79
N PHE A 165 1.63 -10.47 5.49
CA PHE A 165 1.09 -11.46 6.40
C PHE A 165 0.50 -12.64 5.64
N ILE A 166 0.93 -13.85 6.00
CA ILE A 166 0.42 -15.12 5.49
C ILE A 166 -0.42 -15.76 6.59
N GLU A 167 -1.65 -16.11 6.27
CA GLU A 167 -2.51 -16.93 7.10
C GLU A 167 -2.26 -18.40 6.74
N SER A 168 -1.94 -19.21 7.74
CA SER A 168 -1.81 -20.66 7.60
C SER A 168 -3.19 -21.32 7.52
#